data_72a815d68be5590f4cbc1b2570c7df83
#
_entry.id   72a815d68be5590f4cbc1b2570c7df83
#
_cell.length_a   1.000
_cell.length_b   1.000
_cell.length_c   1.000
_cell.angle_alpha   90.00
_cell.angle_beta   90.00
_cell.angle_gamma   90.00
#
_symmetry.space_group_name_H-M   'P 1'
#
loop_
_entity.id
_entity.type
_entity.pdbx_description
1 polymer ?
#
loop_
_entity_poly.entity_id
_entity_poly.type
_entity_poly.pdbx_seq_one_letter_code
_entity_poly.pdbx_strand_id
1 'polypeptide(L)' 'MVVVDKSQRGVLFGRVENGVYGWFKNGNEKTDRKYMGEISNGLPNGQGTWTHPDGEKYEGEWKDGKESGQGIST' A
#
# COMPACT_ATOMS: atom_id res chain seq x y z
N MET A 1 10.83 -11.21 -27.47
CA MET A 1 10.09 -11.53 -26.25
C MET A 1 9.77 -10.26 -25.50
N VAL A 2 8.59 -10.18 -25.02
CA VAL A 2 8.16 -9.01 -24.30
C VAL A 2 8.21 -9.31 -22.81
N VAL A 3 8.89 -8.45 -22.09
CA VAL A 3 8.84 -8.52 -20.64
C VAL A 3 7.62 -7.73 -20.20
N VAL A 4 6.72 -8.39 -19.58
CA VAL A 4 5.55 -7.73 -19.06
C VAL A 4 5.82 -7.32 -17.64
N ASP A 5 5.71 -6.05 -17.40
CA ASP A 5 5.78 -5.55 -16.04
C ASP A 5 4.45 -5.90 -15.39
N LYS A 6 4.52 -6.76 -14.41
CA LYS A 6 3.32 -7.20 -13.72
C LYS A 6 2.90 -6.27 -12.61
N SER A 7 3.72 -5.28 -12.34
CA SER A 7 3.36 -4.29 -11.35
C SER A 7 2.28 -3.41 -11.91
N GLN A 8 1.32 -3.13 -11.10
CA GLN A 8 0.30 -2.16 -11.40
C GLN A 8 0.42 -1.05 -10.38
N ARG A 9 0.00 0.14 -10.79
CA ARG A 9 -0.01 1.25 -9.86
C ARG A 9 -1.46 1.57 -9.54
N GLY A 10 -1.69 1.93 -8.29
CA GLY A 10 -3.04 2.23 -7.88
C GLY A 10 -3.11 2.63 -6.43
N VAL A 11 -4.33 2.59 -5.92
CA VAL A 11 -4.63 3.00 -4.55
C VAL A 11 -5.27 1.82 -3.83
N LEU A 12 -4.79 1.57 -2.62
CA LEU A 12 -5.39 0.57 -1.75
C LEU A 12 -5.67 1.19 -0.40
N PHE A 13 -6.65 0.63 0.28
CA PHE A 13 -7.00 1.07 1.63
C PHE A 13 -6.74 -0.07 2.61
N GLY A 14 -6.07 0.25 3.71
CA GLY A 14 -5.75 -0.75 4.71
C GLY A 14 -6.62 -0.58 5.93
N ARG A 15 -7.18 -1.67 6.40
CA ARG A 15 -7.97 -1.65 7.63
C ARG A 15 -8.15 -3.07 8.15
N VAL A 16 -8.61 -3.14 9.39
CA VAL A 16 -8.93 -4.42 10.01
C VAL A 16 -10.40 -4.72 9.79
N GLU A 17 -10.68 -5.90 9.23
CA GLU A 17 -12.04 -6.40 9.12
C GLU A 17 -12.06 -7.81 9.68
N ASN A 18 -13.05 -8.09 10.53
CA ASN A 18 -13.17 -9.40 11.16
C ASN A 18 -11.89 -9.82 11.89
N GLY A 19 -11.23 -8.84 12.50
CA GLY A 19 -10.02 -9.11 13.27
C GLY A 19 -8.74 -9.29 12.46
N VAL A 20 -8.82 -9.12 11.14
CA VAL A 20 -7.66 -9.33 10.28
C VAL A 20 -7.39 -8.05 9.50
N TYR A 21 -6.12 -7.63 9.49
CA TYR A 21 -5.72 -6.50 8.67
C TYR A 21 -5.65 -6.91 7.20
N GLY A 22 -6.24 -6.09 6.34
CA GLY A 22 -6.23 -6.38 4.92
C GLY A 22 -6.15 -5.12 4.07
N TRP A 23 -5.93 -5.34 2.78
CA TRP A 23 -5.86 -4.28 1.79
C TRP A 23 -7.06 -4.38 0.87
N PHE A 24 -7.72 -3.26 0.64
CA PHE A 24 -8.98 -3.21 -0.09
C PHE A 24 -8.95 -2.15 -1.17
N LYS A 25 -9.66 -2.38 -2.26
CA LYS A 25 -9.71 -1.39 -3.34
C LYS A 25 -10.53 -0.17 -2.98
N ASN A 26 -11.49 -0.34 -2.10
CA ASN A 26 -12.37 0.75 -1.69
C ASN A 26 -12.20 1.03 -0.22
N GLY A 27 -12.30 2.28 0.15
CA GLY A 27 -12.19 2.65 1.53
C GLY A 27 -12.42 4.12 1.73
N ASN A 28 -12.18 4.56 2.96
CA ASN A 28 -12.41 5.94 3.36
C ASN A 28 -11.11 6.49 3.92
N GLU A 29 -10.52 7.46 3.22
CA GLU A 29 -9.22 7.99 3.64
C GLU A 29 -9.27 8.76 4.94
N LYS A 30 -10.45 9.01 5.47
CA LYS A 30 -10.58 9.64 6.78
C LYS A 30 -10.46 8.63 7.92
N THR A 31 -10.68 7.36 7.64
CA THR A 31 -10.67 6.32 8.67
C THR A 31 -9.69 5.19 8.37
N ASP A 32 -9.42 4.94 7.09
CA ASP A 32 -8.52 3.86 6.68
C ASP A 32 -7.15 4.41 6.34
N ARG A 33 -6.16 3.54 6.37
CA ARG A 33 -4.84 3.89 5.84
C ARG A 33 -4.94 3.85 4.32
N LYS A 34 -4.16 4.70 3.67
CA LYS A 34 -4.21 4.79 2.21
C LYS A 34 -2.83 4.52 1.65
N TYR A 35 -2.76 3.64 0.68
CA TYR A 35 -1.54 3.33 -0.03
C TYR A 35 -1.68 3.78 -1.47
N MET A 36 -0.65 4.45 -2.00
CA MET A 36 -0.58 4.83 -3.40
C MET A 36 0.76 4.40 -3.94
N GLY A 37 0.75 3.56 -4.97
CA GLY A 37 1.99 3.13 -5.57
C GLY A 37 1.84 1.82 -6.30
N GLU A 38 2.92 1.05 -6.33
CA GLU A 38 2.96 -0.20 -7.06
C GLU A 38 2.24 -1.29 -6.28
N ILE A 39 1.48 -2.10 -6.99
CA ILE A 39 0.64 -3.13 -6.42
C ILE A 39 0.86 -4.42 -7.20
N SER A 40 0.93 -5.52 -6.50
CA SER A 40 1.00 -6.84 -7.10
C SER A 40 0.12 -7.79 -6.30
N ASN A 41 -0.73 -8.53 -7.00
CA ASN A 41 -1.64 -9.49 -6.35
C ASN A 41 -2.50 -8.84 -5.28
N GLY A 42 -2.92 -7.61 -5.52
CA GLY A 42 -3.79 -6.90 -4.59
C GLY A 42 -3.10 -6.35 -3.35
N LEU A 43 -1.77 -6.37 -3.31
CA LEU A 43 -1.00 -5.93 -2.15
C LEU A 43 0.02 -4.87 -2.56
N PRO A 44 0.36 -3.96 -1.66
CA PRO A 44 1.50 -3.06 -1.89
C PRO A 44 2.76 -3.86 -2.18
N ASN A 45 3.45 -3.52 -3.26
CA ASN A 45 4.62 -4.27 -3.69
C ASN A 45 5.43 -3.39 -4.63
N GLY A 46 6.63 -3.01 -4.23
CA GLY A 46 7.46 -2.09 -4.97
C GLY A 46 7.53 -0.74 -4.29
N GLN A 47 7.49 0.33 -5.04
CA GLN A 47 7.58 1.68 -4.50
C GLN A 47 6.20 2.25 -4.25
N GLY A 48 6.01 2.83 -3.07
CA GLY A 48 4.71 3.41 -2.76
C GLY A 48 4.72 4.30 -1.54
N THR A 49 3.63 5.02 -1.37
CA THR A 49 3.41 5.95 -0.28
C THR A 49 2.20 5.51 0.53
N TRP A 50 2.38 5.42 1.82
CA TRP A 50 1.33 5.05 2.76
C TRP A 50 1.06 6.23 3.68
N THR A 51 -0.21 6.52 3.90
CA THR A 51 -0.61 7.58 4.82
C THR A 51 -1.66 7.07 5.78
N HIS A 52 -1.54 7.54 7.01
CA HIS A 52 -2.49 7.23 8.07
C HIS A 52 -3.39 8.44 8.29
N PRO A 53 -4.64 8.26 8.68
CA PRO A 53 -5.53 9.41 8.91
C PRO A 53 -5.00 10.42 9.92
N ASP A 54 -4.12 10.02 10.82
CA ASP A 54 -3.55 10.94 11.81
C ASP A 54 -2.37 11.75 11.27
N GLY A 55 -1.99 11.54 10.01
CA GLY A 55 -0.93 12.31 9.39
C GLY A 55 0.39 11.58 9.25
N GLU A 56 0.53 10.39 9.80
CA GLU A 56 1.73 9.59 9.59
C GLU A 56 1.88 9.20 8.13
N LYS A 57 3.12 9.14 7.67
CA LYS A 57 3.38 8.86 6.27
C LYS A 57 4.65 8.03 6.15
N TYR A 58 4.64 7.08 5.24
CA TYR A 58 5.81 6.32 4.86
C TYR A 58 5.93 6.30 3.36
N GLU A 59 7.12 6.62 2.84
CA GLU A 59 7.42 6.51 1.41
C GLU A 59 8.61 5.60 1.25
N GLY A 60 8.47 4.58 0.43
CA GLY A 60 9.59 3.68 0.20
C GLY A 60 9.15 2.36 -0.38
N GLU A 61 9.90 1.34 -0.03
CA GLU A 61 9.74 0.02 -0.60
C GLU A 61 8.74 -0.80 0.19
N TRP A 62 7.99 -1.60 -0.56
CA TRP A 62 6.96 -2.47 -0.01
C TRP A 62 7.12 -3.86 -0.58
N LYS A 63 6.76 -4.85 0.18
CA LYS A 63 6.75 -6.22 -0.28
C LYS A 63 5.61 -6.97 0.39
N ASP A 64 4.74 -7.54 -0.44
CA ASP A 64 3.64 -8.38 0.04
C ASP A 64 2.80 -7.69 1.11
N GLY A 65 2.54 -6.41 0.89
CA GLY A 65 1.69 -5.64 1.78
C GLY A 65 2.37 -5.03 2.98
N LYS A 66 3.70 -5.14 3.05
CA LYS A 66 4.45 -4.64 4.21
C LYS A 66 5.59 -3.75 3.77
N GLU A 67 5.94 -2.80 4.62
CA GLU A 67 7.14 -2.00 4.41
C GLU A 67 8.35 -2.92 4.35
N SER A 68 9.24 -2.63 3.40
CA SER A 68 10.40 -3.47 3.18
C SER A 68 11.56 -2.62 2.75
N GLY A 69 12.79 -3.03 3.11
CA GLY A 69 13.96 -2.32 2.68
C GLY A 69 14.02 -0.90 3.20
N GLN A 70 14.17 0.05 2.29
CA GLN A 70 14.41 1.43 2.67
C GLN A 70 13.21 2.30 2.39
N GLY A 71 12.98 3.22 3.32
CA GLY A 71 11.90 4.18 3.18
C GLY A 71 12.07 5.30 4.19
N ILE A 72 11.20 6.30 4.06
CA ILE A 72 11.22 7.47 4.92
C ILE A 72 9.85 7.58 5.59
N SER A 73 9.88 7.61 6.92
CA SER A 73 8.68 7.82 7.72
C SER A 73 8.66 9.24 8.24
N THR A 74 7.50 9.84 8.22
CA THR A 74 7.33 11.19 8.78
C THR A 74 6.06 11.31 9.60
#